data_afec4502715aa936c7270e5b284c2610
#
_entry.id   afec4502715aa936c7270e5b284c2610
#
_cell.length_a   1.000
_cell.length_b   1.000
_cell.length_c   1.000
_cell.angle_alpha   90.00
_cell.angle_beta   90.00
_cell.angle_gamma   90.00
#
_symmetry.space_group_name_H-M   'P 1'
#
loop_
_entity.id
_entity.type
_entity.pdbx_description
1 polymer ?
#
loop_
_entity_poly.entity_id
_entity_poly.type
_entity_poly.pdbx_seq_one_letter_code
_entity_poly.pdbx_strand_id
1 'polypeptide(L)'
;MERATNSSLILYTTEDGLTKIEATFDRDTVWLSIDQMADLFQRNKSTISRHIGNIYKEGELDRTATVAKFATVQIEGERQVERQIEYYNLDVIISVGYRVKSQRGVQFRMWATAILKEFMKKGFVLDDDRLKNLGGGNYFDELLARIRDIRSSEKVFWRKVLEIYATSIDYDPKAESTVLFFKQVQNKMHWAAHQHTAAEVIYQRADAEKEHMGLTSWRGDQIHRADVEVTKNYLSQPELDALNKIVTVYLDIAEVRALNHEPMYMKDWLETIDDYLKMTRREILTTSGNVSNQQALQKAHAEYDKYKKQQDLRLSPVEQSFLDSVEQLERLEDQAH
;
A
#
# COMPACT_ATOMS: atom_id res chain seq x y z
N MET A 1 -11.46 -15.84 -26.58
CA MET A 1 -10.15 -15.48 -27.17
C MET A 1 -10.01 -13.96 -27.06
N GLU A 2 -9.55 -13.47 -25.94
CA GLU A 2 -9.26 -12.04 -25.74
C GLU A 2 -7.89 -11.76 -26.36
N ARG A 3 -7.88 -10.78 -27.26
CA ARG A 3 -6.64 -10.27 -27.87
C ARG A 3 -5.81 -9.61 -26.76
N ALA A 4 -4.64 -10.20 -26.46
CA ALA A 4 -3.62 -9.57 -25.64
C ALA A 4 -3.31 -8.19 -26.25
N THR A 5 -3.59 -7.13 -25.51
CA THR A 5 -3.14 -5.77 -25.81
C THR A 5 -1.62 -5.78 -25.67
N ASN A 6 -0.93 -5.76 -26.80
CA ASN A 6 0.53 -5.61 -26.89
C ASN A 6 0.91 -4.21 -26.36
N SER A 7 1.10 -4.08 -25.09
CA SER A 7 1.76 -2.92 -24.50
C SER A 7 3.26 -3.21 -24.47
N SER A 8 4.00 -2.72 -25.48
CA SER A 8 5.46 -2.76 -25.44
C SER A 8 5.96 -1.84 -24.34
N LEU A 9 6.48 -2.41 -23.27
CA LEU A 9 7.15 -1.67 -22.21
C LEU A 9 8.66 -1.64 -22.49
N ILE A 10 9.27 -0.45 -22.43
CA ILE A 10 10.73 -0.32 -22.47
C ILE A 10 11.24 -0.65 -21.07
N LEU A 11 11.77 -1.85 -20.88
CA LEU A 11 12.29 -2.32 -19.60
C LEU A 11 13.56 -1.61 -19.15
N TYR A 12 14.41 -1.30 -20.10
CA TYR A 12 15.70 -0.71 -19.86
C TYR A 12 16.18 -0.02 -21.15
N THR A 13 16.52 1.25 -21.02
CA THR A 13 17.22 1.98 -22.07
C THR A 13 18.66 2.13 -21.61
N THR A 14 19.61 1.69 -22.43
CA THR A 14 21.03 1.89 -22.16
C THR A 14 21.37 3.38 -22.22
N GLU A 15 22.41 3.84 -21.50
CA GLU A 15 22.85 5.24 -21.49
C GLU A 15 23.15 5.79 -22.90
N ASP A 16 23.53 4.92 -23.83
CA ASP A 16 23.74 5.24 -25.25
C ASP A 16 22.44 5.22 -26.09
N GLY A 17 21.30 4.90 -25.51
CA GLY A 17 20.01 4.86 -26.19
C GLY A 17 19.87 3.75 -27.26
N LEU A 18 20.88 2.92 -27.47
CA LEU A 18 20.97 1.98 -28.58
C LEU A 18 20.24 0.65 -28.36
N THR A 19 19.89 0.33 -27.12
CA THR A 19 19.18 -0.92 -26.81
C THR A 19 17.84 -0.58 -26.15
N LYS A 20 16.78 -0.66 -26.94
CA LYS A 20 15.39 -0.69 -26.48
C LYS A 20 14.92 -2.14 -26.53
N ILE A 21 14.54 -2.70 -25.40
CA ILE A 21 13.95 -4.03 -25.39
C ILE A 21 12.46 -3.89 -25.26
N GLU A 22 11.78 -4.25 -26.32
CA GLU A 22 10.33 -4.45 -26.33
C GLU A 22 10.05 -5.75 -25.61
N ALA A 23 9.53 -5.65 -24.41
CA ALA A 23 9.10 -6.78 -23.62
C ALA A 23 7.59 -6.94 -23.69
N THR A 24 7.13 -8.15 -23.80
CA THR A 24 5.69 -8.46 -23.71
C THR A 24 5.29 -8.38 -22.24
N PHE A 25 4.41 -7.44 -21.92
CA PHE A 25 3.82 -7.36 -20.61
C PHE A 25 2.57 -8.24 -20.57
N ASP A 26 2.55 -9.23 -19.71
CA ASP A 26 1.36 -10.02 -19.45
C ASP A 26 1.11 -10.05 -17.92
N ARG A 27 -0.06 -9.56 -17.51
CA ARG A 27 -0.49 -9.40 -16.11
C ARG A 27 0.47 -8.48 -15.34
N ASP A 28 1.32 -9.00 -14.47
CA ASP A 28 2.17 -8.19 -13.57
C ASP A 28 3.67 -8.40 -13.81
N THR A 29 4.06 -9.05 -14.93
CA THR A 29 5.47 -9.37 -15.17
C THR A 29 5.85 -9.21 -16.65
N VAL A 30 7.13 -9.17 -16.88
CA VAL A 30 7.76 -9.08 -18.19
C VAL A 30 8.32 -10.43 -18.56
N TRP A 31 8.14 -10.80 -19.82
CA TRP A 31 8.58 -12.08 -20.36
C TRP A 31 9.61 -11.88 -21.47
N LEU A 32 10.76 -12.52 -21.36
CA LEU A 32 11.79 -12.55 -22.42
C LEU A 32 12.15 -13.99 -22.79
N SER A 33 12.38 -14.23 -24.07
CA SER A 33 12.99 -15.46 -24.56
C SER A 33 14.50 -15.47 -24.29
N ILE A 34 15.15 -16.64 -24.44
CA ILE A 34 16.62 -16.74 -24.36
C ILE A 34 17.29 -15.83 -25.39
N ASP A 35 16.70 -15.68 -26.57
CA ASP A 35 17.21 -14.84 -27.66
C ASP A 35 17.22 -13.37 -27.23
N GLN A 36 16.10 -12.89 -26.74
CA GLN A 36 15.97 -11.51 -26.25
C GLN A 36 16.92 -11.24 -25.04
N MET A 37 17.08 -12.22 -24.14
CA MET A 37 18.07 -12.08 -23.05
C MET A 37 19.52 -12.10 -23.57
N ALA A 38 19.82 -12.88 -24.60
CA ALA A 38 21.14 -12.90 -25.24
C ALA A 38 21.50 -11.53 -25.83
N ASP A 39 20.54 -10.90 -26.51
CA ASP A 39 20.66 -9.55 -27.06
C ASP A 39 20.76 -8.50 -25.94
N LEU A 40 19.89 -8.57 -24.93
CA LEU A 40 19.89 -7.68 -23.75
C LEU A 40 21.28 -7.63 -23.08
N PHE A 41 21.81 -8.80 -22.77
CA PHE A 41 23.04 -8.91 -22.02
C PHE A 41 24.29 -9.02 -22.91
N GLN A 42 24.14 -8.97 -24.25
CA GLN A 42 25.22 -9.15 -25.23
C GLN A 42 26.07 -10.39 -24.94
N ARG A 43 25.39 -11.54 -24.85
CA ARG A 43 25.97 -12.85 -24.61
C ARG A 43 25.37 -13.93 -25.51
N ASN A 44 26.10 -15.00 -25.73
CA ASN A 44 25.61 -16.13 -26.51
C ASN A 44 24.46 -16.83 -25.79
N LYS A 45 23.48 -17.33 -26.55
CA LYS A 45 22.34 -18.12 -26.05
C LYS A 45 22.75 -19.26 -25.11
N SER A 46 23.86 -19.96 -25.43
CA SER A 46 24.40 -21.05 -24.60
C SER A 46 24.83 -20.57 -23.22
N THR A 47 25.37 -19.35 -23.09
CA THR A 47 25.74 -18.76 -21.81
C THR A 47 24.50 -18.40 -20.99
N ILE A 48 23.50 -17.78 -21.61
CA ILE A 48 22.21 -17.46 -20.97
C ILE A 48 21.52 -18.75 -20.50
N SER A 49 21.41 -19.75 -21.39
CA SER A 49 20.81 -21.06 -21.05
C SER A 49 21.48 -21.72 -19.86
N ARG A 50 22.83 -21.66 -19.80
CA ARG A 50 23.60 -22.20 -18.67
C ARG A 50 23.31 -21.46 -17.35
N HIS A 51 23.19 -20.13 -17.38
CA HIS A 51 22.83 -19.37 -16.19
C HIS A 51 21.41 -19.73 -15.72
N ILE A 52 20.45 -19.83 -16.63
CA ILE A 52 19.08 -20.27 -16.31
C ILE A 52 19.07 -21.67 -15.71
N GLY A 53 19.82 -22.61 -16.31
CA GLY A 53 19.94 -23.97 -15.79
C GLY A 53 20.52 -24.02 -14.36
N ASN A 54 21.50 -23.15 -14.07
CA ASN A 54 22.09 -23.05 -12.73
C ASN A 54 21.10 -22.46 -11.71
N ILE A 55 20.30 -21.44 -12.07
CA ILE A 55 19.28 -20.83 -11.22
C ILE A 55 18.31 -21.91 -10.71
N TYR A 56 17.80 -22.75 -11.61
CA TYR A 56 16.90 -23.83 -11.24
C TYR A 56 17.60 -24.97 -10.47
N LYS A 57 18.83 -25.32 -10.85
CA LYS A 57 19.60 -26.34 -10.17
C LYS A 57 19.96 -25.97 -8.73
N GLU A 58 20.22 -24.70 -8.49
CA GLU A 58 20.54 -24.14 -7.17
C GLU A 58 19.28 -23.91 -6.32
N GLY A 59 18.07 -24.08 -6.88
CA GLY A 59 16.80 -23.89 -6.18
C GLY A 59 16.47 -22.42 -5.91
N GLU A 60 17.13 -21.48 -6.62
CA GLU A 60 16.87 -20.04 -6.46
C GLU A 60 15.44 -19.67 -6.90
N LEU A 61 14.97 -20.27 -8.00
CA LEU A 61 13.63 -20.07 -8.55
C LEU A 61 12.97 -21.41 -8.93
N ASP A 62 11.64 -21.45 -8.86
CA ASP A 62 10.85 -22.57 -9.36
C ASP A 62 10.56 -22.39 -10.86
N ARG A 63 10.88 -23.41 -11.66
CA ARG A 63 10.65 -23.41 -13.10
C ARG A 63 9.18 -23.31 -13.47
N THR A 64 8.29 -23.94 -12.70
CA THR A 64 6.85 -23.97 -13.01
C THR A 64 6.19 -22.60 -12.86
N ALA A 65 6.71 -21.77 -11.95
CA ALA A 65 6.23 -20.41 -11.70
C ALA A 65 6.86 -19.34 -12.60
N THR A 66 7.97 -19.66 -13.29
CA THR A 66 8.81 -18.65 -13.96
C THR A 66 9.00 -18.87 -15.45
N VAL A 67 8.42 -19.94 -16.04
CA VAL A 67 8.52 -20.26 -17.46
C VAL A 67 7.12 -20.38 -18.06
N ALA A 68 6.92 -19.68 -19.18
CA ALA A 68 5.74 -19.84 -20.01
C ALA A 68 6.12 -20.25 -21.43
N LYS A 69 5.25 -20.99 -22.14
CA LYS A 69 5.43 -21.37 -23.54
C LYS A 69 4.45 -20.59 -24.40
N PHE A 70 4.99 -19.87 -25.36
CA PHE A 70 4.18 -19.16 -26.36
C PHE A 70 4.42 -19.73 -27.74
N ALA A 71 3.32 -19.90 -28.49
CA ALA A 71 3.37 -20.30 -29.87
C ALA A 71 3.79 -19.11 -30.75
N THR A 72 4.87 -19.26 -31.52
CA THR A 72 5.39 -18.23 -32.41
C THR A 72 5.42 -18.79 -33.82
N VAL A 73 4.83 -18.06 -34.78
CA VAL A 73 4.88 -18.43 -36.20
C VAL A 73 6.17 -17.86 -36.80
N GLN A 74 7.04 -18.75 -37.28
CA GLN A 74 8.25 -18.39 -38.03
C GLN A 74 8.11 -18.76 -39.48
N ILE A 75 8.58 -17.88 -40.36
CA ILE A 75 8.59 -18.15 -41.83
C ILE A 75 9.92 -18.82 -42.15
N GLU A 76 9.89 -20.10 -42.49
CA GLU A 76 11.06 -20.86 -42.95
C GLU A 76 10.89 -21.13 -44.45
N GLY A 77 11.55 -20.32 -45.28
CA GLY A 77 11.34 -20.33 -46.74
C GLY A 77 9.93 -19.91 -47.10
N GLU A 78 9.15 -20.77 -47.76
CA GLU A 78 7.74 -20.52 -48.12
C GLU A 78 6.71 -21.09 -47.13
N ARG A 79 7.18 -21.68 -46.02
CA ARG A 79 6.29 -22.34 -45.05
C ARG A 79 6.23 -21.57 -43.74
N GLN A 80 5.01 -21.43 -43.23
CA GLN A 80 4.77 -20.98 -41.86
C GLN A 80 4.89 -22.18 -40.91
N VAL A 81 5.83 -22.11 -39.96
CA VAL A 81 6.04 -23.15 -38.96
C VAL A 81 5.73 -22.56 -37.58
N GLU A 82 4.78 -23.17 -36.90
CA GLU A 82 4.46 -22.81 -35.52
C GLU A 82 5.45 -23.52 -34.57
N ARG A 83 6.16 -22.74 -33.80
CA ARG A 83 7.10 -23.26 -32.77
C ARG A 83 6.70 -22.76 -31.39
N GLN A 84 6.78 -23.65 -30.40
CA GLN A 84 6.62 -23.31 -28.99
C GLN A 84 7.96 -22.82 -28.45
N ILE A 85 8.02 -21.54 -28.07
CA ILE A 85 9.22 -20.90 -27.50
C ILE A 85 8.99 -20.70 -26.02
N GLU A 86 10.00 -21.05 -25.20
CA GLU A 86 9.99 -20.75 -23.77
C GLU A 86 10.36 -19.29 -23.52
N TYR A 87 9.54 -18.64 -22.71
CA TYR A 87 9.74 -17.30 -22.19
C TYR A 87 9.92 -17.38 -20.67
N TYR A 88 10.73 -16.51 -20.16
CA TYR A 88 11.13 -16.43 -18.77
C TYR A 88 10.68 -15.10 -18.18
N ASN A 89 10.15 -15.14 -16.96
CA ASN A 89 9.62 -13.95 -16.30
C ASN A 89 10.74 -13.02 -15.80
N LEU A 90 10.33 -11.89 -15.20
CA LEU A 90 11.25 -10.86 -14.69
C LEU A 90 12.23 -11.40 -13.63
N ASP A 91 11.81 -12.36 -12.80
CA ASP A 91 12.68 -12.93 -11.76
C ASP A 91 13.89 -13.63 -12.37
N VAL A 92 13.66 -14.44 -13.43
CA VAL A 92 14.75 -15.10 -14.17
C VAL A 92 15.63 -14.09 -14.87
N ILE A 93 15.06 -13.04 -15.46
CA ILE A 93 15.81 -11.97 -16.14
C ILE A 93 16.76 -11.27 -15.16
N ILE A 94 16.26 -10.93 -13.97
CA ILE A 94 17.04 -10.31 -12.90
C ILE A 94 18.18 -11.23 -12.47
N SER A 95 17.87 -12.51 -12.16
CA SER A 95 18.85 -13.49 -11.70
C SER A 95 19.96 -13.73 -12.74
N VAL A 96 19.61 -13.79 -14.03
CA VAL A 96 20.59 -13.86 -15.13
C VAL A 96 21.43 -12.58 -15.18
N GLY A 97 20.83 -11.41 -15.06
CA GLY A 97 21.51 -10.11 -15.08
C GLY A 97 22.59 -9.97 -13.99
N TYR A 98 22.31 -10.52 -12.81
CA TYR A 98 23.31 -10.54 -11.72
C TYR A 98 24.47 -11.52 -11.96
N ARG A 99 24.25 -12.61 -12.71
CA ARG A 99 25.25 -13.67 -12.96
C ARG A 99 26.11 -13.44 -14.20
N VAL A 100 25.60 -12.68 -15.15
CA VAL A 100 26.21 -12.50 -16.47
C VAL A 100 27.46 -11.61 -16.40
N LYS A 101 28.60 -12.10 -16.93
CA LYS A 101 29.88 -11.37 -17.01
C LYS A 101 29.96 -10.62 -18.34
N SER A 102 29.24 -9.52 -18.50
CA SER A 102 29.30 -8.62 -19.67
C SER A 102 29.25 -7.17 -19.24
N GLN A 103 29.61 -6.24 -20.13
CA GLN A 103 29.49 -4.81 -19.86
C GLN A 103 28.02 -4.43 -19.60
N ARG A 104 27.09 -4.98 -20.38
CA ARG A 104 25.63 -4.81 -20.18
C ARG A 104 25.17 -5.38 -18.82
N GLY A 105 25.70 -6.51 -18.39
CA GLY A 105 25.42 -7.04 -17.05
C GLY A 105 25.96 -6.13 -15.94
N VAL A 106 27.10 -5.47 -16.14
CA VAL A 106 27.61 -4.46 -15.19
C VAL A 106 26.68 -3.26 -15.14
N GLN A 107 26.27 -2.72 -16.27
CA GLN A 107 25.33 -1.59 -16.35
C GLN A 107 23.99 -1.92 -15.68
N PHE A 108 23.44 -3.11 -15.94
CA PHE A 108 22.22 -3.59 -15.30
C PHE A 108 22.35 -3.63 -13.77
N ARG A 109 23.46 -4.20 -13.26
CA ARG A 109 23.69 -4.25 -11.79
C ARG A 109 23.86 -2.87 -11.17
N MET A 110 24.53 -1.94 -11.88
CA MET A 110 24.67 -0.56 -11.40
C MET A 110 23.30 0.13 -11.30
N TRP A 111 22.47 0.01 -12.34
CA TRP A 111 21.11 0.53 -12.36
C TRP A 111 20.26 -0.09 -11.24
N ALA A 112 20.19 -1.42 -11.13
CA ALA A 112 19.43 -2.09 -10.09
C ALA A 112 19.91 -1.72 -8.69
N THR A 113 21.23 -1.58 -8.50
CA THR A 113 21.82 -1.15 -7.22
C THR A 113 21.46 0.31 -6.90
N ALA A 114 21.39 1.19 -7.89
CA ALA A 114 20.98 2.59 -7.68
C ALA A 114 19.53 2.67 -7.19
N ILE A 115 18.61 1.94 -7.86
CA ILE A 115 17.20 1.83 -7.45
C ILE A 115 17.09 1.29 -6.02
N LEU A 116 17.77 0.20 -5.72
CA LEU A 116 17.71 -0.42 -4.39
C LEU A 116 18.28 0.52 -3.31
N LYS A 117 19.39 1.21 -3.57
CA LYS A 117 19.95 2.20 -2.65
C LYS A 117 18.97 3.37 -2.41
N GLU A 118 18.32 3.84 -3.47
CA GLU A 118 17.33 4.91 -3.36
C GLU A 118 16.15 4.47 -2.51
N PHE A 119 15.59 3.27 -2.77
CA PHE A 119 14.53 2.68 -1.97
C PHE A 119 14.92 2.52 -0.49
N MET A 120 16.12 1.97 -0.22
CA MET A 120 16.60 1.79 1.16
C MET A 120 16.78 3.12 1.90
N LYS A 121 17.21 4.18 1.18
CA LYS A 121 17.44 5.50 1.77
C LYS A 121 16.16 6.31 1.96
N LYS A 122 15.25 6.28 0.98
CA LYS A 122 14.07 7.15 0.93
C LYS A 122 12.77 6.41 1.28
N GLY A 123 12.72 5.07 1.14
CA GLY A 123 11.51 4.25 1.27
C GLY A 123 10.64 4.21 0.02
N PHE A 124 11.04 4.87 -1.07
CA PHE A 124 10.33 4.86 -2.35
C PHE A 124 11.29 5.11 -3.52
N VAL A 125 10.86 4.71 -4.72
CA VAL A 125 11.47 5.05 -6.02
C VAL A 125 10.32 5.39 -6.97
N LEU A 126 10.43 6.51 -7.70
CA LEU A 126 9.42 6.97 -8.66
C LEU A 126 10.06 7.14 -10.04
N ASP A 127 9.36 6.70 -11.06
CA ASP A 127 9.64 7.02 -12.46
C ASP A 127 8.73 8.19 -12.87
N ASP A 128 9.21 9.41 -12.62
CA ASP A 128 8.46 10.65 -12.87
C ASP A 128 8.03 10.78 -14.32
N ASP A 129 8.93 10.43 -15.27
CA ASP A 129 8.65 10.56 -16.70
C ASP A 129 7.55 9.59 -17.12
N ARG A 130 7.58 8.37 -16.63
CA ARG A 130 6.55 7.38 -16.87
C ARG A 130 5.21 7.81 -16.30
N LEU A 131 5.18 8.31 -15.07
CA LEU A 131 3.96 8.78 -14.41
C LEU A 131 3.35 9.98 -15.13
N LYS A 132 4.16 10.89 -15.67
CA LYS A 132 3.71 12.07 -16.43
C LYS A 132 3.22 11.72 -17.84
N ASN A 133 3.92 10.84 -18.55
CA ASN A 133 3.70 10.62 -19.99
C ASN A 133 2.63 9.58 -20.32
N LEU A 134 2.33 8.64 -19.44
CA LEU A 134 1.34 7.58 -19.66
C LEU A 134 -0.09 7.95 -19.22
N GLY A 135 -0.36 9.22 -18.92
CA GLY A 135 -1.65 9.64 -18.37
C GLY A 135 -1.97 9.00 -17.02
N GLY A 136 -0.94 8.45 -16.37
CA GLY A 136 -1.00 7.92 -15.02
C GLY A 136 -1.69 6.58 -14.86
N GLY A 137 -2.66 6.22 -15.66
CA GLY A 137 -3.43 4.99 -15.49
C GLY A 137 -3.85 4.76 -14.02
N ASN A 138 -4.16 3.54 -13.65
CA ASN A 138 -4.51 3.18 -12.27
C ASN A 138 -3.36 3.41 -11.28
N TYR A 139 -2.09 3.36 -11.72
CA TYR A 139 -0.92 3.53 -10.85
C TYR A 139 -0.73 4.96 -10.34
N PHE A 140 -1.12 5.97 -11.13
CA PHE A 140 -1.08 7.36 -10.66
C PHE A 140 -2.11 7.61 -9.56
N ASP A 141 -3.31 7.06 -9.71
CA ASP A 141 -4.35 7.15 -8.68
C ASP A 141 -3.96 6.38 -7.41
N GLU A 142 -3.33 5.22 -7.56
CA GLU A 142 -2.76 4.45 -6.45
C GLU A 142 -1.68 5.25 -5.70
N LEU A 143 -0.75 5.87 -6.43
CA LEU A 143 0.29 6.72 -5.83
C LEU A 143 -0.33 7.89 -5.06
N LEU A 144 -1.31 8.59 -5.66
CA LEU A 144 -2.02 9.67 -4.99
C LEU A 144 -2.75 9.20 -3.73
N ALA A 145 -3.36 8.02 -3.77
CA ALA A 145 -4.02 7.44 -2.60
C ALA A 145 -3.01 7.13 -1.49
N ARG A 146 -1.86 6.55 -1.80
CA ARG A 146 -0.78 6.29 -0.84
C ARG A 146 -0.21 7.57 -0.24
N ILE A 147 0.03 8.60 -1.06
CA ILE A 147 0.50 9.90 -0.58
C ILE A 147 -0.51 10.51 0.39
N ARG A 148 -1.81 10.47 0.07
CA ARG A 148 -2.87 10.95 0.95
C ARG A 148 -2.91 10.18 2.26
N ASP A 149 -2.81 8.85 2.21
CA ASP A 149 -2.80 8.00 3.40
C ASP A 149 -1.60 8.31 4.31
N ILE A 150 -0.39 8.40 3.76
CA ILE A 150 0.81 8.79 4.51
C ILE A 150 0.63 10.17 5.15
N ARG A 151 0.14 11.15 4.37
CA ARG A 151 -0.03 12.54 4.80
C ARG A 151 -1.12 12.67 5.88
N SER A 152 -2.16 11.86 5.81
CA SER A 152 -3.28 11.83 6.75
C SER A 152 -3.08 10.83 7.89
N SER A 153 -1.95 10.09 7.93
CA SER A 153 -1.65 9.25 9.08
C SER A 153 -1.61 10.12 10.34
N GLU A 154 -2.21 9.64 11.43
CA GLU A 154 -2.43 10.44 12.63
C GLU A 154 -1.14 11.12 13.11
N LYS A 155 -0.03 10.39 13.15
CA LYS A 155 1.26 10.92 13.58
C LYS A 155 1.81 12.01 12.65
N VAL A 156 1.72 11.82 11.33
CA VAL A 156 2.23 12.80 10.35
C VAL A 156 1.32 14.02 10.29
N PHE A 157 0.01 13.80 10.30
CA PHE A 157 -1.00 14.87 10.34
C PHE A 157 -0.78 15.78 11.55
N TRP A 158 -0.75 15.23 12.76
CA TRP A 158 -0.56 16.03 13.98
C TRP A 158 0.76 16.76 13.98
N ARG A 159 1.83 16.15 13.48
CA ARG A 159 3.12 16.82 13.35
C ARG A 159 3.04 18.03 12.44
N LYS A 160 2.41 17.90 11.27
CA LYS A 160 2.22 19.00 10.31
C LYS A 160 1.30 20.08 10.85
N VAL A 161 0.20 19.69 11.47
CA VAL A 161 -0.69 20.63 12.15
C VAL A 161 0.06 21.40 13.24
N LEU A 162 0.86 20.74 14.06
CA LEU A 162 1.69 21.39 15.07
C LEU A 162 2.73 22.35 14.45
N GLU A 163 3.41 21.95 13.40
CA GLU A 163 4.38 22.81 12.67
C GLU A 163 3.69 24.10 12.16
N ILE A 164 2.49 23.99 11.58
CA ILE A 164 1.74 25.14 11.08
C ILE A 164 1.24 26.02 12.22
N TYR A 165 0.66 25.43 13.26
CA TYR A 165 0.14 26.19 14.40
C TYR A 165 1.21 26.84 15.26
N ALA A 166 2.42 26.26 15.29
CA ALA A 166 3.56 26.91 15.95
C ALA A 166 3.94 28.24 15.29
N THR A 167 3.43 28.53 14.07
CA THR A 167 3.57 29.83 13.41
C THR A 167 2.51 30.85 13.87
N SER A 168 1.48 30.44 14.63
CA SER A 168 0.44 31.34 15.14
C SER A 168 1.00 32.29 16.21
N ILE A 169 0.53 33.52 16.18
CA ILE A 169 1.01 34.60 17.08
C ILE A 169 0.71 34.27 18.55
N ASP A 170 -0.42 33.64 18.81
CA ASP A 170 -0.93 33.28 20.12
C ASP A 170 -0.72 31.82 20.51
N TYR A 171 0.20 31.13 19.82
CA TYR A 171 0.50 29.72 20.11
C TYR A 171 1.29 29.59 21.43
N ASP A 172 0.73 28.86 22.38
CA ASP A 172 1.41 28.42 23.59
C ASP A 172 1.25 26.88 23.74
N PRO A 173 2.32 26.10 23.61
CA PRO A 173 2.24 24.64 23.69
C PRO A 173 1.79 24.11 25.07
N LYS A 174 1.83 24.93 26.11
CA LYS A 174 1.41 24.58 27.48
C LYS A 174 -0.01 25.03 27.81
N ALA A 175 -0.61 25.87 26.97
CA ALA A 175 -1.95 26.37 27.23
C ALA A 175 -3.01 25.28 27.01
N GLU A 176 -3.98 25.20 27.92
CA GLU A 176 -5.13 24.32 27.81
C GLU A 176 -5.95 24.63 26.53
N SER A 177 -5.99 25.90 26.13
CA SER A 177 -6.63 26.35 24.88
C SER A 177 -6.06 25.67 23.63
N THR A 178 -4.76 25.38 23.61
CA THR A 178 -4.10 24.68 22.52
C THR A 178 -4.56 23.22 22.42
N VAL A 179 -4.70 22.53 23.54
CA VAL A 179 -5.22 21.15 23.58
C VAL A 179 -6.67 21.09 23.12
N LEU A 180 -7.50 22.03 23.59
CA LEU A 180 -8.90 22.15 23.20
C LEU A 180 -9.04 22.44 21.69
N PHE A 181 -8.19 23.29 21.16
CA PHE A 181 -8.15 23.61 19.76
C PHE A 181 -7.92 22.36 18.87
N PHE A 182 -6.88 21.57 19.17
CA PHE A 182 -6.62 20.33 18.41
C PHE A 182 -7.78 19.36 18.45
N LYS A 183 -8.43 19.22 19.62
CA LYS A 183 -9.63 18.41 19.75
C LYS A 183 -10.78 18.90 18.89
N GLN A 184 -10.97 20.21 18.81
CA GLN A 184 -12.01 20.81 17.95
C GLN A 184 -11.73 20.56 16.47
N VAL A 185 -10.49 20.77 16.02
CA VAL A 185 -10.07 20.51 14.63
C VAL A 185 -10.33 19.05 14.27
N GLN A 186 -9.89 18.13 15.10
CA GLN A 186 -10.08 16.68 14.89
C GLN A 186 -11.58 16.34 14.79
N ASN A 187 -12.37 16.78 15.74
CA ASN A 187 -13.81 16.50 15.76
C ASN A 187 -14.54 17.07 14.55
N LYS A 188 -14.21 18.30 14.11
CA LYS A 188 -14.80 18.92 12.91
C LYS A 188 -14.47 18.10 11.65
N MET A 189 -13.24 17.61 11.51
CA MET A 189 -12.84 16.80 10.35
C MET A 189 -13.55 15.43 10.35
N HIS A 190 -13.62 14.75 11.48
CA HIS A 190 -14.35 13.49 11.62
C HIS A 190 -15.84 13.68 11.32
N TRP A 191 -16.46 14.70 11.91
CA TRP A 191 -17.86 15.02 11.64
C TRP A 191 -18.14 15.26 10.17
N ALA A 192 -17.32 16.05 9.52
CA ALA A 192 -17.44 16.31 8.09
C ALA A 192 -17.22 15.09 7.21
N ALA A 193 -16.48 14.09 7.67
CA ALA A 193 -16.24 12.85 6.94
C ALA A 193 -17.40 11.85 7.09
N HIS A 194 -17.95 11.66 8.31
CA HIS A 194 -18.88 10.58 8.62
C HIS A 194 -19.92 10.91 9.71
N GLN A 195 -20.10 12.21 10.04
CA GLN A 195 -21.14 12.73 10.96
C GLN A 195 -21.06 12.20 12.42
N HIS A 196 -19.85 11.82 12.84
CA HIS A 196 -19.56 11.43 14.21
C HIS A 196 -18.23 12.07 14.65
N THR A 197 -18.11 12.38 15.93
CA THR A 197 -16.80 12.72 16.50
C THR A 197 -15.92 11.48 16.62
N ALA A 198 -14.62 11.67 16.80
CA ALA A 198 -13.68 10.57 17.00
C ALA A 198 -14.10 9.65 18.16
N ALA A 199 -14.54 10.23 19.28
CA ALA A 199 -14.99 9.48 20.44
C ALA A 199 -16.30 8.73 20.18
N GLU A 200 -17.24 9.32 19.45
CA GLU A 200 -18.52 8.68 19.11
C GLU A 200 -18.32 7.45 18.21
N VAL A 201 -17.38 7.49 17.25
CA VAL A 201 -17.04 6.33 16.41
C VAL A 201 -16.56 5.17 17.25
N ILE A 202 -15.57 5.38 18.12
CA ILE A 202 -15.05 4.33 19.01
C ILE A 202 -16.19 3.79 19.87
N TYR A 203 -16.96 4.68 20.50
CA TYR A 203 -18.03 4.30 21.40
C TYR A 203 -19.13 3.45 20.73
N GLN A 204 -19.50 3.77 19.51
CA GLN A 204 -20.58 3.08 18.78
C GLN A 204 -20.11 1.78 18.14
N ARG A 205 -18.84 1.71 17.69
CA ARG A 205 -18.37 0.62 16.86
C ARG A 205 -17.58 -0.45 17.61
N ALA A 206 -16.95 -0.11 18.73
CA ALA A 206 -16.27 -1.08 19.59
C ALA A 206 -17.27 -2.05 20.23
N ASP A 207 -17.19 -3.32 19.83
CA ASP A 207 -18.14 -4.36 20.23
C ASP A 207 -17.47 -5.74 20.11
N ALA A 208 -17.33 -6.43 21.24
CA ALA A 208 -16.68 -7.74 21.30
C ALA A 208 -17.41 -8.85 20.52
N GLU A 209 -18.70 -8.67 20.22
CA GLU A 209 -19.51 -9.64 19.48
C GLU A 209 -19.34 -9.51 17.96
N LYS A 210 -18.81 -8.37 17.50
CA LYS A 210 -18.53 -8.15 16.08
C LYS A 210 -17.23 -8.80 15.66
N GLU A 211 -17.16 -9.15 14.40
CA GLU A 211 -15.91 -9.58 13.78
C GLU A 211 -14.83 -8.52 14.01
N HIS A 212 -13.66 -8.95 14.48
CA HIS A 212 -12.54 -8.06 14.82
C HIS A 212 -12.92 -6.88 15.74
N MET A 213 -13.89 -7.08 16.63
CA MET A 213 -14.41 -6.02 17.53
C MET A 213 -14.97 -4.79 16.80
N GLY A 214 -15.35 -4.91 15.53
CA GLY A 214 -15.77 -3.81 14.68
C GLY A 214 -14.63 -2.97 14.11
N LEU A 215 -13.37 -3.39 14.29
CA LEU A 215 -12.23 -2.79 13.63
C LEU A 215 -12.16 -3.22 12.15
N THR A 216 -11.78 -2.30 11.30
CA THR A 216 -11.54 -2.52 9.87
C THR A 216 -10.05 -2.65 9.55
N SER A 217 -9.18 -2.17 10.46
CA SER A 217 -7.73 -2.26 10.33
C SER A 217 -7.05 -2.28 11.70
N TRP A 218 -5.89 -2.94 11.80
CA TRP A 218 -5.05 -2.98 12.99
C TRP A 218 -3.62 -3.33 12.59
N ARG A 219 -2.68 -3.26 13.53
CA ARG A 219 -1.27 -3.52 13.27
C ARG A 219 -0.88 -4.97 13.62
N GLY A 220 -0.29 -5.67 12.66
CA GLY A 220 0.16 -7.06 12.83
C GLY A 220 -0.98 -8.08 12.71
N ASP A 221 -0.74 -9.30 13.19
CA ASP A 221 -1.67 -10.42 13.03
C ASP A 221 -2.79 -10.47 14.08
N GLN A 222 -2.61 -9.80 15.21
CA GLN A 222 -3.55 -9.78 16.32
C GLN A 222 -3.88 -8.36 16.73
N ILE A 223 -5.14 -8.17 17.17
CA ILE A 223 -5.61 -6.90 17.70
C ILE A 223 -5.03 -6.69 19.10
N HIS A 224 -4.42 -5.53 19.32
CA HIS A 224 -3.89 -5.11 20.59
C HIS A 224 -4.73 -4.00 21.21
N ARG A 225 -4.60 -3.81 22.53
CA ARG A 225 -5.33 -2.76 23.27
C ARG A 225 -5.10 -1.36 22.68
N ALA A 226 -3.91 -1.08 22.18
CA ALA A 226 -3.60 0.19 21.54
C ALA A 226 -4.37 0.41 20.22
N ASP A 227 -4.75 -0.68 19.51
CA ASP A 227 -5.47 -0.58 18.23
C ASP A 227 -6.90 -0.11 18.46
N VAL A 228 -7.54 -0.51 19.58
CA VAL A 228 -8.93 -0.15 19.89
C VAL A 228 -9.10 1.30 20.34
N GLU A 229 -8.01 2.00 20.61
CA GLU A 229 -8.00 3.42 20.97
C GLU A 229 -7.97 4.35 19.73
N VAL A 230 -7.68 3.80 18.55
CA VAL A 230 -7.48 4.56 17.32
C VAL A 230 -8.76 4.60 16.51
N THR A 231 -9.37 5.77 16.39
CA THR A 231 -10.64 5.98 15.66
C THR A 231 -10.59 5.49 14.21
N LYS A 232 -9.47 5.73 13.51
CA LYS A 232 -9.29 5.33 12.10
C LYS A 232 -9.45 3.83 11.89
N ASN A 233 -9.12 3.03 12.90
CA ASN A 233 -9.22 1.57 12.83
C ASN A 233 -10.67 1.07 12.76
N TYR A 234 -11.64 1.91 13.03
CA TYR A 234 -13.08 1.60 12.94
C TYR A 234 -13.76 2.18 11.69
N LEU A 235 -13.03 2.92 10.86
CA LEU A 235 -13.61 3.58 9.68
C LEU A 235 -13.68 2.61 8.51
N SER A 236 -14.78 2.65 7.77
CA SER A 236 -14.88 2.03 6.46
C SER A 236 -13.97 2.73 5.45
N GLN A 237 -13.60 2.06 4.36
CA GLN A 237 -12.75 2.65 3.33
C GLN A 237 -13.30 3.98 2.77
N PRO A 238 -14.61 4.12 2.45
CA PRO A 238 -15.16 5.40 1.99
C PRO A 238 -15.05 6.53 3.03
N GLU A 239 -15.24 6.22 4.32
CA GLU A 239 -15.10 7.19 5.42
C GLU A 239 -13.66 7.64 5.59
N LEU A 240 -12.73 6.69 5.52
CA LEU A 240 -11.30 6.96 5.58
C LEU A 240 -10.85 7.82 4.40
N ASP A 241 -11.29 7.51 3.18
CA ASP A 241 -11.00 8.30 1.98
C ASP A 241 -11.54 9.73 2.08
N ALA A 242 -12.76 9.89 2.60
CA ALA A 242 -13.34 11.20 2.83
C ALA A 242 -12.54 12.00 3.86
N LEU A 243 -12.19 11.38 4.99
CA LEU A 243 -11.37 12.01 6.02
C LEU A 243 -9.99 12.41 5.48
N ASN A 244 -9.33 11.51 4.75
CA ASN A 244 -8.03 11.76 4.16
C ASN A 244 -8.03 12.92 3.16
N LYS A 245 -9.09 13.04 2.35
CA LYS A 245 -9.27 14.19 1.44
C LYS A 245 -9.47 15.50 2.18
N ILE A 246 -10.31 15.52 3.22
CA ILE A 246 -10.56 16.70 4.03
C ILE A 246 -9.25 17.20 4.68
N VAL A 247 -8.52 16.29 5.31
CA VAL A 247 -7.23 16.56 5.95
C VAL A 247 -6.22 17.12 4.95
N THR A 248 -6.11 16.51 3.76
CA THR A 248 -5.16 16.94 2.74
C THR A 248 -5.43 18.36 2.29
N VAL A 249 -6.68 18.68 1.93
CA VAL A 249 -7.04 20.02 1.47
C VAL A 249 -6.83 21.07 2.57
N TYR A 250 -7.17 20.75 3.82
CA TYR A 250 -6.92 21.65 4.93
C TYR A 250 -5.44 21.97 5.13
N LEU A 251 -4.57 20.97 5.04
CA LEU A 251 -3.12 21.17 5.10
C LEU A 251 -2.61 22.02 3.92
N ASP A 252 -3.15 21.79 2.71
CA ASP A 252 -2.78 22.59 1.52
C ASP A 252 -3.16 24.08 1.70
N ILE A 253 -4.36 24.35 2.20
CA ILE A 253 -4.79 25.73 2.52
C ILE A 253 -3.87 26.36 3.56
N ALA A 254 -3.52 25.61 4.60
CA ALA A 254 -2.64 26.08 5.65
C ALA A 254 -1.21 26.38 5.13
N GLU A 255 -0.66 25.52 4.27
CA GLU A 255 0.65 25.73 3.63
C GLU A 255 0.63 27.00 2.75
N VAL A 256 -0.44 27.24 1.97
CA VAL A 256 -0.57 28.44 1.13
C VAL A 256 -0.59 29.72 1.98
N ARG A 257 -1.34 29.73 3.08
CA ARG A 257 -1.37 30.88 4.00
C ARG A 257 -0.01 31.13 4.65
N ALA A 258 0.67 30.08 5.07
CA ALA A 258 2.01 30.19 5.62
C ALA A 258 3.03 30.75 4.60
N LEU A 259 2.93 30.36 3.33
CA LEU A 259 3.75 30.92 2.24
C LEU A 259 3.49 32.40 2.00
N ASN A 260 2.27 32.88 2.19
CA ASN A 260 1.90 34.30 2.04
C ASN A 260 2.38 35.15 3.23
N HIS A 261 2.97 34.58 4.27
CA HIS A 261 3.40 35.25 5.50
C HIS A 261 2.27 36.05 6.17
N GLU A 262 1.03 35.58 6.04
CA GLU A 262 -0.12 36.20 6.71
C GLU A 262 -0.04 35.92 8.22
N PRO A 263 -0.14 36.99 9.08
CA PRO A 263 -0.21 36.77 10.52
C PRO A 263 -1.48 36.02 10.88
N MET A 264 -1.36 34.85 11.51
CA MET A 264 -2.48 33.99 11.87
C MET A 264 -2.56 33.82 13.38
N TYR A 265 -3.77 33.82 13.91
CA TYR A 265 -4.09 33.41 15.27
C TYR A 265 -4.69 32.00 15.27
N MET A 266 -4.65 31.32 16.43
CA MET A 266 -5.20 29.99 16.57
C MET A 266 -6.68 29.90 16.13
N LYS A 267 -7.46 30.92 16.42
CA LYS A 267 -8.88 30.97 16.02
C LYS A 267 -9.09 31.07 14.49
N ASP A 268 -8.18 31.72 13.76
CA ASP A 268 -8.30 31.91 12.31
C ASP A 268 -8.18 30.56 11.58
N TRP A 269 -7.47 29.60 12.18
CA TRP A 269 -7.39 28.24 11.67
C TRP A 269 -8.71 27.47 11.82
N LEU A 270 -9.47 27.69 12.91
CA LEU A 270 -10.80 27.11 13.08
C LEU A 270 -11.81 27.73 12.09
N GLU A 271 -11.75 29.03 11.87
CA GLU A 271 -12.56 29.70 10.87
C GLU A 271 -12.23 29.18 9.47
N THR A 272 -10.96 28.97 9.16
CA THR A 272 -10.51 28.39 7.88
C THR A 272 -11.10 27.02 7.62
N ILE A 273 -11.13 26.13 8.63
CA ILE A 273 -11.75 24.80 8.45
C ILE A 273 -13.25 24.91 8.24
N ASP A 274 -13.94 25.80 8.97
CA ASP A 274 -15.37 26.03 8.81
C ASP A 274 -15.70 26.55 7.42
N ASP A 275 -14.95 27.51 6.89
CA ASP A 275 -15.14 28.08 5.56
C ASP A 275 -14.88 27.03 4.48
N TYR A 276 -13.83 26.21 4.62
CA TYR A 276 -13.59 25.10 3.73
C TYR A 276 -14.74 24.09 3.74
N LEU A 277 -15.25 23.71 4.90
CA LEU A 277 -16.38 22.79 5.02
C LEU A 277 -17.67 23.36 4.41
N LYS A 278 -17.95 24.65 4.62
CA LYS A 278 -19.07 25.37 3.96
C LYS A 278 -18.94 25.34 2.45
N MET A 279 -17.75 25.68 1.93
CA MET A 279 -17.48 25.70 0.49
C MET A 279 -17.71 24.33 -0.14
N THR A 280 -17.40 23.25 0.57
CA THR A 280 -17.61 21.87 0.12
C THR A 280 -19.00 21.32 0.47
N ARG A 281 -19.91 22.15 0.98
CA ARG A 281 -21.30 21.80 1.38
C ARG A 281 -21.34 20.67 2.40
N ARG A 282 -20.38 20.62 3.31
CA ARG A 282 -20.36 19.66 4.41
C ARG A 282 -20.92 20.28 5.67
N GLU A 283 -21.56 19.44 6.49
CA GLU A 283 -22.07 19.87 7.78
C GLU A 283 -20.93 20.19 8.75
N ILE A 284 -21.13 21.24 9.53
CA ILE A 284 -20.17 21.71 10.52
C ILE A 284 -20.61 21.25 11.90
N LEU A 285 -19.70 20.68 12.65
CA LEU A 285 -19.91 20.36 14.05
C LEU A 285 -19.98 21.67 14.87
N THR A 286 -21.12 21.92 15.48
CA THR A 286 -21.36 23.09 16.34
C THR A 286 -21.24 22.79 17.84
N THR A 287 -21.15 21.50 18.21
CA THR A 287 -21.05 21.03 19.59
C THR A 287 -19.75 20.25 19.81
N SER A 288 -19.47 19.85 21.03
CA SER A 288 -18.31 18.99 21.36
C SER A 288 -18.52 17.49 21.09
N GLY A 289 -19.72 17.12 20.59
CA GLY A 289 -20.17 15.73 20.50
C GLY A 289 -20.83 15.27 21.81
N ASN A 290 -21.48 14.10 21.74
CA ASN A 290 -22.28 13.54 22.84
C ASN A 290 -21.48 12.54 23.73
N VAL A 291 -20.29 12.14 23.30
CA VAL A 291 -19.45 11.16 23.97
C VAL A 291 -18.07 11.76 24.26
N SER A 292 -17.66 11.66 25.51
CA SER A 292 -16.29 12.08 25.87
C SER A 292 -15.27 11.00 25.46
N ASN A 293 -14.02 11.42 25.22
CA ASN A 293 -12.95 10.49 24.91
C ASN A 293 -12.75 9.42 26.01
N GLN A 294 -12.90 9.82 27.28
CA GLN A 294 -12.79 8.91 28.41
C GLN A 294 -13.87 7.83 28.37
N GLN A 295 -15.11 8.18 28.09
CA GLN A 295 -16.21 7.21 27.97
C GLN A 295 -15.99 6.25 26.79
N ALA A 296 -15.51 6.77 25.65
CA ALA A 296 -15.18 5.97 24.49
C ALA A 296 -14.08 4.94 24.78
N LEU A 297 -12.98 5.37 25.36
CA LEU A 297 -11.86 4.49 25.73
C LEU A 297 -12.26 3.46 26.79
N GLN A 298 -13.01 3.86 27.82
CA GLN A 298 -13.51 2.92 28.83
C GLN A 298 -14.34 1.81 28.20
N LYS A 299 -15.25 2.15 27.27
CA LYS A 299 -16.04 1.16 26.56
C LYS A 299 -15.16 0.27 25.67
N ALA A 300 -14.28 0.86 24.87
CA ALA A 300 -13.41 0.11 23.96
C ALA A 300 -12.53 -0.90 24.74
N HIS A 301 -11.98 -0.49 25.88
CA HIS A 301 -11.19 -1.37 26.74
C HIS A 301 -12.03 -2.50 27.35
N ALA A 302 -13.25 -2.21 27.81
CA ALA A 302 -14.14 -3.23 28.33
C ALA A 302 -14.53 -4.26 27.27
N GLU A 303 -14.81 -3.80 26.04
CA GLU A 303 -15.08 -4.69 24.92
C GLU A 303 -13.82 -5.49 24.49
N TYR A 304 -12.63 -4.89 24.53
CA TYR A 304 -11.38 -5.59 24.27
C TYR A 304 -11.11 -6.71 25.26
N ASP A 305 -11.35 -6.45 26.57
CA ASP A 305 -11.15 -7.46 27.61
C ASP A 305 -12.13 -8.64 27.44
N LYS A 306 -13.37 -8.40 26.97
CA LYS A 306 -14.31 -9.45 26.62
C LYS A 306 -13.83 -10.24 25.37
N TYR A 307 -13.46 -9.54 24.31
CA TYR A 307 -12.96 -10.11 23.07
C TYR A 307 -11.75 -11.01 23.32
N LYS A 308 -10.78 -10.55 24.12
CA LYS A 308 -9.60 -11.32 24.45
C LYS A 308 -9.96 -12.61 25.19
N LYS A 309 -10.85 -12.55 26.17
CA LYS A 309 -11.35 -13.76 26.85
C LYS A 309 -12.02 -14.75 25.89
N GLN A 310 -12.77 -14.25 24.92
CA GLN A 310 -13.40 -15.11 23.90
C GLN A 310 -12.33 -15.74 22.97
N GLN A 311 -11.27 -15.01 22.63
CA GLN A 311 -10.17 -15.55 21.82
C GLN A 311 -9.38 -16.60 22.60
N ASP A 312 -9.08 -16.37 23.87
CA ASP A 312 -8.37 -17.32 24.73
C ASP A 312 -9.16 -18.62 24.96
N LEU A 313 -10.49 -18.60 24.78
CA LEU A 313 -11.37 -19.76 24.84
C LEU A 313 -11.50 -20.51 23.49
N ARG A 314 -11.05 -19.91 22.38
CA ARG A 314 -11.02 -20.59 21.07
C ARG A 314 -9.84 -21.53 21.00
N LEU A 315 -10.11 -22.73 20.49
CA LEU A 315 -9.04 -23.70 20.22
C LEU A 315 -8.02 -23.11 19.26
N SER A 316 -6.75 -23.32 19.53
CA SER A 316 -5.69 -22.98 18.60
C SER A 316 -5.86 -23.80 17.30
N PRO A 317 -5.30 -23.35 16.16
CA PRO A 317 -5.33 -24.14 14.92
C PRO A 317 -4.77 -25.55 15.07
N VAL A 318 -3.81 -25.74 15.97
CA VAL A 318 -3.21 -27.05 16.29
C VAL A 318 -4.19 -27.91 17.07
N GLU A 319 -4.87 -27.35 18.09
CA GLU A 319 -5.89 -28.06 18.87
C GLU A 319 -7.09 -28.43 18.01
N GLN A 320 -7.52 -27.53 17.10
CA GLN A 320 -8.59 -27.80 16.16
C GLN A 320 -8.21 -28.95 15.20
N SER A 321 -7.01 -28.91 14.61
CA SER A 321 -6.49 -29.95 13.74
C SER A 321 -6.38 -31.31 14.46
N PHE A 322 -6.04 -31.29 15.76
CA PHE A 322 -6.01 -32.50 16.58
C PHE A 322 -7.43 -33.08 16.76
N LEU A 323 -8.40 -32.26 17.12
CA LEU A 323 -9.79 -32.68 17.26
C LEU A 323 -10.37 -33.22 15.96
N ASP A 324 -10.13 -32.52 14.84
CA ASP A 324 -10.56 -32.98 13.51
C ASP A 324 -9.96 -34.36 13.16
N SER A 325 -8.70 -34.59 13.56
CA SER A 325 -8.03 -35.89 13.35
C SER A 325 -8.61 -36.99 14.23
N VAL A 326 -8.99 -36.68 15.47
CA VAL A 326 -9.65 -37.64 16.38
C VAL A 326 -11.03 -38.01 15.83
N GLU A 327 -11.81 -37.03 15.39
CA GLU A 327 -13.14 -37.27 14.82
C GLU A 327 -13.08 -38.10 13.52
N GLN A 328 -12.02 -37.92 12.71
CA GLN A 328 -11.77 -38.77 11.54
C GLN A 328 -11.46 -40.22 11.92
N LEU A 329 -10.67 -40.41 12.96
CA LEU A 329 -10.36 -41.78 13.45
C LEU A 329 -11.60 -42.49 13.97
N GLU A 330 -12.43 -41.83 14.77
CA GLU A 330 -13.69 -42.39 15.27
C GLU A 330 -14.63 -42.80 14.12
N ARG A 331 -14.76 -41.96 13.07
CA ARG A 331 -15.57 -42.29 11.88
C ARG A 331 -15.03 -43.49 11.10
N LEU A 332 -13.71 -43.69 11.07
CA LEU A 332 -13.10 -44.83 10.42
C LEU A 332 -13.29 -46.12 11.24
N GLU A 333 -13.29 -46.04 12.56
CA GLU A 333 -13.58 -47.18 13.47
C GLU A 333 -15.05 -47.60 13.36
N ASP A 334 -16.00 -46.68 13.30
CA ASP A 334 -17.43 -46.95 13.12
C ASP A 334 -17.74 -47.54 11.74
N GLN A 335 -16.94 -47.30 10.71
CA GLN A 335 -17.10 -47.90 9.38
C GLN A 335 -16.48 -49.30 9.27
N ALA A 336 -15.65 -49.69 10.23
CA ALA A 336 -14.97 -50.98 10.25
C ALA A 336 -15.74 -52.05 11.06
N HIS A 337 -16.83 -51.67 11.71
CA HIS A 337 -17.80 -52.57 12.39
C HIS A 337 -19.11 -52.63 11.62
#